data_9522f0c8001b2ec0d74544f52089eb6a
#
_entry.id   9522f0c8001b2ec0d74544f52089eb6a
#
_cell.length_a   1.000
_cell.length_b   1.000
_cell.length_c   1.000
_cell.angle_alpha   90.00
_cell.angle_beta   90.00
_cell.angle_gamma   90.00
#
_symmetry.space_group_name_H-M   'P 1'
#
loop_
_entity.id
_entity.type
_entity.pdbx_description
1 polymer ?
#
loop_
_entity_poly.entity_id
_entity_poly.type
_entity_poly.pdbx_seq_one_letter_code
_entity_poly.pdbx_strand_id
1 'polypeptide(L)'
;MRITWKSVSEPPEIKVDKSNQNLYTIVMVDYDNDQPLYLHMLYYNVSAQEERGDVVTKYTPPKPPPGKRHRYEILVFDQLGKRKAEKIIKSGPGFSLEMIDLRDGDAVARKMCESDGFKLYNCE
;
A
#
# COMPACT_ATOMS: atom_id res chain seq x y z
N MET A 1 -5.85 -11.86 8.40
CA MET A 1 -5.52 -11.01 7.23
C MET A 1 -4.27 -11.54 6.55
N ARG A 2 -4.28 -11.56 5.23
CA ARG A 2 -3.13 -12.01 4.44
C ARG A 2 -2.80 -11.00 3.35
N ILE A 3 -1.53 -10.61 3.25
CA ILE A 3 -1.01 -9.74 2.21
C ILE A 3 -0.18 -10.62 1.26
N THR A 4 -0.56 -10.66 -0.02
CA THR A 4 0.15 -11.46 -1.03
C THR A 4 0.54 -10.56 -2.19
N TRP A 5 1.81 -10.49 -2.49
CA TRP A 5 2.33 -9.74 -3.64
C TRP A 5 3.17 -10.68 -4.49
N LYS A 6 2.67 -11.03 -5.69
CA LYS A 6 3.25 -12.08 -6.52
C LYS A 6 4.17 -11.57 -7.62
N SER A 7 3.87 -10.40 -8.16
CA SER A 7 4.68 -9.84 -9.25
C SER A 7 4.56 -8.33 -9.28
N VAL A 8 5.53 -7.69 -9.92
CA VAL A 8 5.54 -6.22 -10.05
C VAL A 8 4.44 -5.70 -10.96
N SER A 9 3.95 -6.52 -11.89
CA SER A 9 2.92 -6.09 -12.85
C SER A 9 1.51 -6.04 -12.27
N GLU A 10 1.30 -6.60 -11.09
CA GLU A 10 -0.01 -6.65 -10.45
C GLU A 10 0.04 -6.08 -9.03
N PRO A 11 -1.03 -5.40 -8.59
CA PRO A 11 -1.06 -4.92 -7.21
C PRO A 11 -1.09 -6.07 -6.22
N PRO A 12 -0.61 -5.85 -5.00
CA PRO A 12 -0.75 -6.85 -3.94
C PRO A 12 -2.22 -7.11 -3.64
N GLU A 13 -2.51 -8.34 -3.22
CA GLU A 13 -3.84 -8.74 -2.76
C GLU A 13 -3.88 -8.70 -1.25
N ILE A 14 -4.97 -8.15 -0.72
CA ILE A 14 -5.22 -8.11 0.71
C ILE A 14 -6.47 -8.93 0.97
N LYS A 15 -6.31 -10.04 1.69
CA LYS A 15 -7.45 -10.90 2.06
C LYS A 15 -7.78 -10.72 3.52
N VAL A 16 -9.01 -10.30 3.78
CA VAL A 16 -9.55 -10.12 5.12
C VAL A 16 -10.48 -11.30 5.41
N ASP A 17 -10.40 -11.85 6.63
CA ASP A 17 -11.25 -12.97 7.02
C ASP A 17 -12.72 -12.60 6.88
N LYS A 18 -13.53 -13.54 6.36
CA LYS A 18 -14.96 -13.30 6.11
C LYS A 18 -15.76 -12.93 7.34
N SER A 19 -15.33 -13.37 8.51
CA SER A 19 -15.96 -13.04 9.79
C SER A 19 -15.62 -11.64 10.28
N ASN A 20 -14.60 -11.00 9.68
CA ASN A 20 -14.15 -9.67 10.07
C ASN A 20 -14.99 -8.62 9.35
N GLN A 21 -15.59 -7.72 10.10
CA GLN A 21 -16.44 -6.65 9.57
C GLN A 21 -15.73 -5.29 9.55
N ASN A 22 -14.46 -5.26 9.88
CA ASN A 22 -13.69 -4.01 9.90
C ASN A 22 -13.38 -3.52 8.49
N LEU A 23 -13.14 -2.23 8.39
CA LEU A 23 -12.64 -1.59 7.18
C LEU A 23 -11.18 -1.22 7.38
N TYR A 24 -10.42 -1.25 6.29
CA TYR A 24 -8.97 -1.00 6.33
C TYR A 24 -8.53 -0.03 5.26
N THR A 25 -7.49 0.73 5.60
CA THR A 25 -6.75 1.55 4.65
C THR A 25 -5.48 0.80 4.28
N ILE A 26 -5.19 0.70 2.97
CA ILE A 26 -4.00 0.03 2.46
C ILE A 26 -3.12 1.05 1.75
N VAL A 27 -1.86 1.11 2.14
CA VAL A 27 -0.88 2.04 1.56
C VAL A 27 0.32 1.26 1.07
N MET A 28 0.84 1.58 -0.12
CA MET A 28 2.09 1.05 -0.60
C MET A 28 3.04 2.20 -0.91
N VAL A 29 4.24 2.16 -0.34
CA VAL A 29 5.25 3.21 -0.49
C VAL A 29 6.61 2.64 -0.83
N ASP A 30 7.43 3.43 -1.52
CA ASP A 30 8.84 3.16 -1.75
C ASP A 30 9.63 3.77 -0.59
N TYR A 31 10.25 2.91 0.22
CA TYR A 31 11.01 3.30 1.40
C TYR A 31 12.37 3.89 1.07
N ASP A 32 12.94 3.54 -0.07
CA ASP A 32 14.28 3.97 -0.45
C ASP A 32 14.27 5.19 -1.37
N ASN A 33 13.08 5.69 -1.67
CA ASN A 33 12.97 6.99 -2.31
C ASN A 33 13.30 8.07 -1.29
N ASP A 34 13.86 9.18 -1.73
CA ASP A 34 14.17 10.30 -0.85
C ASP A 34 12.91 10.80 -0.12
N GLN A 35 13.09 11.34 1.07
CA GLN A 35 12.00 11.92 1.82
C GLN A 35 11.48 13.18 1.12
N PRO A 36 10.16 13.38 0.96
CA PRO A 36 9.07 12.47 1.35
C PRO A 36 8.98 11.21 0.48
N LEU A 37 8.25 10.21 0.97
CA LEU A 37 8.11 8.92 0.30
C LEU A 37 7.44 9.03 -1.06
N TYR A 38 7.63 7.99 -1.90
CA TYR A 38 6.89 7.86 -3.15
C TYR A 38 5.68 6.95 -2.92
N LEU A 39 4.49 7.47 -3.21
CA LEU A 39 3.23 6.72 -3.05
C LEU A 39 2.98 5.87 -4.29
N HIS A 40 2.83 4.55 -4.09
CA HIS A 40 2.55 3.60 -5.16
C HIS A 40 1.10 3.13 -5.21
N MET A 41 0.39 3.17 -4.09
CA MET A 41 -0.99 2.68 -4.02
C MET A 41 -1.66 3.18 -2.74
N LEU A 42 -2.95 3.50 -2.82
CA LEU A 42 -3.75 3.87 -1.65
C LEU A 42 -5.19 3.44 -1.86
N TYR A 43 -5.69 2.58 -0.98
CA TYR A 43 -7.08 2.14 -0.97
C TYR A 43 -7.70 2.45 0.38
N TYR A 44 -8.94 2.96 0.36
CA TYR A 44 -9.76 3.11 1.56
C TYR A 44 -10.86 2.06 1.57
N ASN A 45 -11.40 1.78 2.75
CA ASN A 45 -12.58 0.94 2.93
C ASN A 45 -12.44 -0.48 2.37
N VAL A 46 -11.25 -1.04 2.47
CA VAL A 46 -10.99 -2.43 2.11
C VAL A 46 -11.64 -3.32 3.17
N SER A 47 -12.36 -4.35 2.74
CA SER A 47 -13.07 -5.27 3.62
C SER A 47 -13.02 -6.69 3.09
N ALA A 48 -13.59 -7.63 3.84
CA ALA A 48 -13.70 -9.02 3.39
C ALA A 48 -14.52 -9.16 2.10
N GLN A 49 -15.45 -8.23 1.84
CA GLN A 49 -16.33 -8.23 0.67
C GLN A 49 -15.79 -7.36 -0.47
N GLU A 50 -14.96 -6.37 -0.15
CA GLU A 50 -14.43 -5.39 -1.10
C GLU A 50 -12.92 -5.33 -1.00
N GLU A 51 -12.23 -6.22 -1.73
CA GLU A 51 -10.77 -6.35 -1.64
C GLU A 51 -9.99 -5.09 -2.00
N ARG A 52 -10.55 -4.23 -2.83
CA ARG A 52 -9.90 -2.96 -3.20
C ARG A 52 -10.58 -1.75 -2.58
N GLY A 53 -11.76 -1.94 -2.00
CA GLY A 53 -12.53 -0.86 -1.42
C GLY A 53 -12.68 0.30 -2.40
N ASP A 54 -12.34 1.50 -1.95
CA ASP A 54 -12.33 2.71 -2.78
C ASP A 54 -10.89 3.05 -3.16
N VAL A 55 -10.59 3.00 -4.45
CA VAL A 55 -9.23 3.29 -4.94
C VAL A 55 -9.00 4.79 -4.94
N VAL A 56 -8.13 5.25 -4.04
CA VAL A 56 -7.72 6.66 -3.97
C VAL A 56 -6.53 6.90 -4.89
N THR A 57 -5.56 5.97 -4.87
CA THR A 57 -4.40 6.01 -5.75
C THR A 57 -4.24 4.64 -6.39
N LYS A 58 -4.30 4.61 -7.72
CA LYS A 58 -4.10 3.37 -8.48
C LYS A 58 -2.69 2.86 -8.27
N TYR A 59 -2.57 1.53 -8.28
CA TYR A 59 -1.28 0.88 -8.19
C TYR A 59 -0.34 1.34 -9.31
N THR A 60 0.85 1.77 -8.93
CA THR A 60 1.95 2.06 -9.83
C THR A 60 3.05 1.06 -9.53
N PRO A 61 3.50 0.27 -10.51
CA PRO A 61 4.54 -0.72 -10.27
C PRO A 61 5.85 -0.10 -9.81
N PRO A 62 6.69 -0.87 -9.09
CA PRO A 62 8.05 -0.47 -8.77
C PRO A 62 8.83 -0.06 -10.02
N LYS A 63 9.53 1.07 -9.94
CA LYS A 63 10.36 1.56 -11.04
C LYS A 63 11.59 2.28 -10.47
N PRO A 64 12.45 1.55 -9.75
CA PRO A 64 13.66 2.18 -9.21
C PRO A 64 14.62 2.53 -10.34
N PRO A 65 15.62 3.39 -10.07
CA PRO A 65 16.64 3.68 -11.08
C PRO A 65 17.33 2.40 -11.57
N PRO A 66 17.77 2.35 -12.84
CA PRO A 66 18.43 1.18 -13.39
C PRO A 66 19.59 0.69 -12.51
N GLY A 67 19.66 -0.61 -12.30
CA GLY A 67 20.69 -1.22 -11.46
C GLY A 67 20.49 -1.06 -9.96
N LYS A 68 19.39 -0.44 -9.54
CA LYS A 68 19.05 -0.25 -8.13
C LYS A 68 17.93 -1.19 -7.72
N ARG A 69 17.90 -1.51 -6.43
CA ARG A 69 16.84 -2.31 -5.83
C ARG A 69 16.31 -1.51 -4.63
N HIS A 70 15.03 -1.14 -4.69
CA HIS A 70 14.38 -0.39 -3.61
C HIS A 70 13.51 -1.32 -2.77
N ARG A 71 13.25 -0.90 -1.53
CA ARG A 71 12.31 -1.58 -0.63
C ARG A 71 10.93 -0.92 -0.74
N TYR A 72 9.92 -1.76 -0.95
CA TYR A 72 8.52 -1.33 -1.05
C TYR A 72 7.76 -1.92 0.11
N GLU A 73 7.03 -1.09 0.83
CA GLU A 73 6.27 -1.55 1.99
C GLU A 73 4.77 -1.36 1.76
N ILE A 74 4.03 -2.41 2.08
CA ILE A 74 2.58 -2.40 2.08
C ILE A 74 2.15 -2.32 3.54
N LEU A 75 1.39 -1.29 3.89
CA LEU A 75 0.94 -1.01 5.25
C LEU A 75 -0.58 -1.10 5.30
N VAL A 76 -1.10 -1.75 6.34
CA VAL A 76 -2.53 -1.91 6.55
C VAL A 76 -2.91 -1.23 7.86
N PHE A 77 -3.95 -0.40 7.81
CA PHE A 77 -4.42 0.36 8.97
C PHE A 77 -5.90 0.09 9.21
N ASP A 78 -6.29 -0.07 10.48
CA ASP A 78 -7.69 -0.11 10.87
C ASP A 78 -8.35 1.25 10.63
N GLN A 79 -9.60 1.22 10.17
CA GLN A 79 -10.45 2.40 10.11
C GLN A 79 -11.54 2.29 11.19
N LEU A 80 -11.76 3.36 11.95
CA LEU A 80 -12.84 3.40 12.94
C LEU A 80 -14.20 3.47 12.28
N GLY A 81 -14.24 3.80 11.00
CA GLY A 81 -15.46 3.90 10.21
C GLY A 81 -15.09 4.12 8.76
N LYS A 82 -16.09 4.30 7.92
CA LYS A 82 -15.87 4.52 6.50
C LYS A 82 -15.13 5.83 6.26
N ARG A 83 -14.10 5.80 5.42
CA ARG A 83 -13.37 6.98 4.96
C ARG A 83 -13.93 7.41 3.62
N LYS A 84 -14.06 8.72 3.45
CA LYS A 84 -14.52 9.28 2.18
C LYS A 84 -13.32 9.60 1.30
N ALA A 85 -13.30 9.02 0.10
CA ALA A 85 -12.29 9.31 -0.90
C ALA A 85 -12.72 10.56 -1.68
N GLU A 86 -12.40 11.73 -1.13
CA GLU A 86 -12.83 13.01 -1.74
C GLU A 86 -12.04 13.36 -2.99
N LYS A 87 -10.80 12.88 -3.08
CA LYS A 87 -9.92 13.19 -4.20
C LYS A 87 -9.17 11.94 -4.62
N ILE A 88 -8.90 11.85 -5.91
CA ILE A 88 -7.93 10.89 -6.42
C ILE A 88 -6.55 11.49 -6.15
N ILE A 89 -5.71 10.76 -5.43
CA ILE A 89 -4.32 11.15 -5.20
C ILE A 89 -3.48 10.41 -6.23
N LYS A 90 -2.70 11.13 -7.00
CA LYS A 90 -1.82 10.50 -7.99
C LYS A 90 -0.64 9.85 -7.29
N SER A 91 -0.19 8.71 -7.82
CA SER A 91 1.08 8.12 -7.38
C SER A 91 2.21 9.11 -7.64
N GLY A 92 3.21 9.09 -6.79
CA GLY A 92 4.34 9.99 -6.97
C GLY A 92 5.06 10.32 -5.66
N PRO A 93 6.11 11.14 -5.77
CA PRO A 93 6.87 11.58 -4.60
C PRO A 93 6.09 12.61 -3.78
N GLY A 94 6.58 12.88 -2.60
CA GLY A 94 5.99 13.92 -1.74
C GLY A 94 4.90 13.42 -0.82
N PHE A 95 4.75 12.12 -0.65
CA PHE A 95 3.74 11.54 0.22
C PHE A 95 4.25 11.37 1.64
N SER A 96 3.36 11.58 2.62
CA SER A 96 3.58 11.13 3.99
C SER A 96 2.27 10.59 4.56
N LEU A 97 2.36 9.65 5.49
CA LEU A 97 1.18 9.07 6.13
C LEU A 97 0.35 10.13 6.86
N GLU A 98 1.00 11.16 7.38
CA GLU A 98 0.32 12.26 8.09
C GLU A 98 -0.68 12.99 7.21
N MET A 99 -0.46 13.02 5.89
CA MET A 99 -1.40 13.64 4.94
C MET A 99 -2.76 12.95 4.92
N ILE A 100 -2.81 11.70 5.36
CA ILE A 100 -4.06 10.93 5.44
C ILE A 100 -4.36 10.55 6.90
N ASP A 101 -3.84 11.33 7.84
CA ASP A 101 -4.07 11.17 9.27
C ASP A 101 -3.67 9.81 9.84
N LEU A 102 -2.60 9.23 9.30
CA LEU A 102 -2.07 7.95 9.76
C LEU A 102 -0.62 8.08 10.21
N ARG A 103 -0.20 7.14 11.07
CA ARG A 103 1.17 7.04 11.59
C ARG A 103 1.67 5.63 11.34
N ASP A 104 2.94 5.53 10.99
CA ASP A 104 3.58 4.24 10.69
C ASP A 104 3.37 3.20 11.81
N GLY A 105 3.51 3.63 13.06
CA GLY A 105 3.36 2.76 14.22
C GLY A 105 1.96 2.18 14.43
N ASP A 106 0.94 2.74 13.78
CA ASP A 106 -0.44 2.30 13.92
C ASP A 106 -0.82 1.19 12.91
N ALA A 107 0.09 0.81 12.02
CA ALA A 107 -0.17 -0.26 11.07
C ALA A 107 -0.43 -1.57 11.79
N VAL A 108 -1.53 -2.24 11.46
CA VAL A 108 -1.92 -3.51 12.06
C VAL A 108 -1.35 -4.71 11.31
N ALA A 109 -0.90 -4.50 10.08
CA ALA A 109 -0.19 -5.49 9.29
C ALA A 109 0.71 -4.78 8.30
N ARG A 110 1.79 -5.44 7.90
CA ARG A 110 2.70 -4.90 6.90
C ARG A 110 3.43 -6.02 6.18
N LYS A 111 3.85 -5.75 4.97
CA LYS A 111 4.68 -6.65 4.18
C LYS A 111 5.67 -5.81 3.39
N MET A 112 6.92 -6.22 3.38
CA MET A 112 7.97 -5.55 2.62
C MET A 112 8.56 -6.51 1.60
N CYS A 113 8.76 -6.01 0.38
CA CYS A 113 9.54 -6.69 -0.65
C CYS A 113 10.53 -5.70 -1.24
N GLU A 114 11.65 -6.21 -1.71
CA GLU A 114 12.57 -5.43 -2.54
C GLU A 114 12.22 -5.67 -4.00
N SER A 115 12.50 -4.70 -4.85
CA SER A 115 12.34 -4.87 -6.30
C SER A 115 13.34 -4.02 -7.08
N ASP A 116 13.77 -4.57 -8.21
CA ASP A 116 14.57 -3.87 -9.22
C ASP A 116 13.70 -3.32 -10.36
N GLY A 117 12.38 -3.44 -10.22
CA GLY A 117 11.42 -3.06 -11.26
C GLY A 117 10.97 -4.22 -12.12
N PHE A 118 11.62 -5.38 -12.03
CA PHE A 118 11.31 -6.57 -12.83
C PHE A 118 10.84 -7.74 -11.98
N LYS A 119 11.43 -7.92 -10.82
CA LYS A 119 11.13 -9.04 -9.92
C LYS A 119 10.96 -8.55 -8.49
N LEU A 120 10.36 -9.40 -7.65
CA LEU A 120 10.28 -9.22 -6.22
C LEU A 120 11.33 -10.09 -5.54
N TYR A 121 11.99 -9.53 -4.53
CA TYR A 121 13.03 -10.20 -3.76
C TYR A 121 12.76 -10.01 -2.27
N ASN A 122 13.20 -10.97 -1.47
CA ASN A 122 13.24 -10.83 0.00
C ASN A 122 11.93 -10.33 0.60
N CYS A 123 10.82 -10.91 0.15
CA CYS A 123 9.52 -10.58 0.71
C CYS A 123 9.38 -11.15 2.12
N GLU A 124 8.95 -10.34 3.06
CA GLU A 124 8.75 -10.75 4.44
C GLU A 124 7.27 -10.81 4.80
#